data_3cf82ad5cef61eee77bbe85ace2fa062
#
_entry.id   3cf82ad5cef61eee77bbe85ace2fa062
#
_cell.length_a   1.000
_cell.length_b   1.000
_cell.length_c   1.000
_cell.angle_alpha   90.00
_cell.angle_beta   90.00
_cell.angle_gamma   90.00
#
_symmetry.space_group_name_H-M   'P 1'
#
loop_
_entity.id
_entity.type
_entity.pdbx_description
1 polymer ?
#
loop_
_entity_poly.entity_id
_entity_poly.type
_entity_poly.pdbx_seq_one_letter_code
_entity_poly.pdbx_strand_id
1 'polypeptide(L)'
;MSENLTIDAATTRWSSSERGRLPLLVLLHGYGADEHDLFGLVPHLPEGIAVASVAAPLAPPWPMPGRSWYPIEGLEGRSPEAVTLAAEALLRWLDAAAGDAPSIALLGFSQGAAVSLQALRLAPERFGAVVALSGYAAPGELPDDDALAELRPPVFWGRGTHDDVIPPALIDHTAQWLPAHSDLSGRVYTGLTHSISEEELTDVHRFLTKWLDGIAAH
;
A
#
# COMPACT_ATOMS: atom_id res chain seq x y z
N MET A 1 -2.89 -24.29 11.75
CA MET A 1 -1.73 -23.52 12.27
C MET A 1 -1.42 -22.49 11.19
N SER A 2 -1.74 -21.22 11.42
CA SER A 2 -1.39 -20.17 10.47
C SER A 2 0.13 -20.06 10.45
N GLU A 3 0.77 -20.41 9.33
CA GLU A 3 2.18 -20.11 9.13
C GLU A 3 2.36 -18.61 9.26
N ASN A 4 3.22 -18.18 10.15
CA ASN A 4 3.51 -16.79 10.40
C ASN A 4 4.28 -16.25 9.17
N LEU A 5 3.62 -15.51 8.29
CA LEU A 5 4.25 -14.90 7.12
C LEU A 5 5.39 -14.00 7.57
N THR A 6 6.56 -14.13 6.96
CA THR A 6 7.75 -13.34 7.29
C THR A 6 8.31 -12.67 6.06
N ILE A 7 8.47 -11.35 6.11
CA ILE A 7 9.13 -10.58 5.07
C ILE A 7 10.64 -10.62 5.31
N ASP A 8 11.39 -11.01 4.29
CA ASP A 8 12.85 -11.04 4.36
C ASP A 8 13.42 -9.61 4.21
N ALA A 9 13.93 -9.07 5.30
CA ALA A 9 14.52 -7.74 5.31
C ALA A 9 15.78 -7.62 4.40
N ALA A 10 16.46 -8.73 4.10
CA ALA A 10 17.64 -8.74 3.25
C ALA A 10 17.31 -8.47 1.77
N THR A 11 16.07 -8.74 1.33
CA THR A 11 15.61 -8.47 -0.03
C THR A 11 15.09 -7.04 -0.22
N THR A 12 14.91 -6.27 0.87
CA THR A 12 14.40 -4.89 0.78
C THR A 12 15.36 -3.98 0.04
N ARG A 13 14.87 -3.25 -0.96
CA ARG A 13 15.62 -2.20 -1.64
C ARG A 13 15.42 -0.86 -0.97
N TRP A 14 16.50 -0.15 -0.74
CA TRP A 14 16.49 1.16 -0.11
C TRP A 14 17.04 2.23 -1.04
N SER A 15 16.38 3.40 -1.10
CA SER A 15 16.86 4.55 -1.87
C SER A 15 17.95 5.35 -1.15
N SER A 16 18.04 5.23 0.18
CA SER A 16 18.97 5.97 1.02
C SER A 16 19.49 5.14 2.18
N SER A 17 20.74 5.39 2.58
CA SER A 17 21.32 4.88 3.83
C SER A 17 20.89 5.69 5.06
N GLU A 18 20.33 6.90 4.87
CA GLU A 18 19.88 7.80 5.95
C GLU A 18 18.46 7.50 6.45
N ARG A 19 18.03 6.26 6.27
CA ARG A 19 16.79 5.73 6.86
C ARG A 19 16.80 5.96 8.38
N GLY A 20 15.68 6.42 8.93
CA GLY A 20 15.56 6.78 10.36
C GLY A 20 15.75 8.28 10.65
N ARG A 21 16.23 9.09 9.67
CA ARG A 21 16.25 10.55 9.77
C ARG A 21 15.24 11.23 8.86
N LEU A 22 14.87 10.55 7.77
CA LEU A 22 13.91 11.02 6.79
C LEU A 22 12.56 10.33 7.00
N PRO A 23 11.44 10.97 6.62
CA PRO A 23 10.18 10.28 6.47
C PRO A 23 10.34 9.04 5.58
N LEU A 24 9.67 7.95 5.92
CA LEU A 24 9.81 6.66 5.24
C LEU A 24 8.58 6.40 4.35
N LEU A 25 8.80 6.17 3.07
CA LEU A 25 7.79 5.63 2.16
C LEU A 25 8.09 4.16 1.86
N VAL A 26 7.14 3.28 2.16
CA VAL A 26 7.25 1.84 1.88
C VAL A 26 6.45 1.49 0.64
N LEU A 27 7.10 0.86 -0.34
CA LEU A 27 6.51 0.42 -1.61
C LEU A 27 6.15 -1.05 -1.54
N LEU A 28 4.89 -1.37 -1.88
CA LEU A 28 4.33 -2.73 -1.88
C LEU A 28 3.85 -3.07 -3.30
N HIS A 29 4.59 -3.95 -3.98
CA HIS A 29 4.34 -4.34 -5.35
C HIS A 29 3.05 -5.16 -5.55
N GLY A 30 2.61 -5.34 -6.79
CA GLY A 30 1.48 -6.18 -7.17
C GLY A 30 1.82 -7.68 -7.20
N TYR A 31 0.80 -8.51 -7.42
CA TYR A 31 0.95 -9.96 -7.58
C TYR A 31 1.86 -10.31 -8.76
N GLY A 32 2.81 -11.20 -8.55
CA GLY A 32 3.75 -11.65 -9.59
C GLY A 32 4.91 -10.70 -9.89
N ALA A 33 4.98 -9.54 -9.21
CA ALA A 33 6.11 -8.63 -9.25
C ALA A 33 7.07 -8.88 -8.06
N ASP A 34 8.02 -7.99 -7.85
CA ASP A 34 9.00 -8.07 -6.77
C ASP A 34 9.41 -6.65 -6.28
N GLU A 35 10.42 -6.56 -5.42
CA GLU A 35 10.94 -5.33 -4.85
C GLU A 35 11.58 -4.36 -5.87
N HIS A 36 11.80 -4.80 -7.11
CA HIS A 36 12.37 -3.96 -8.17
C HIS A 36 11.32 -3.16 -8.91
N ASP A 37 10.09 -3.68 -8.98
CA ASP A 37 9.00 -3.14 -9.79
C ASP A 37 8.68 -1.68 -9.43
N LEU A 38 8.09 -1.43 -8.27
CA LEU A 38 7.75 -0.07 -7.83
C LEU A 38 8.99 0.78 -7.48
N PHE A 39 10.15 0.18 -7.26
CA PHE A 39 11.38 0.94 -7.03
C PHE A 39 11.75 1.81 -8.24
N GLY A 40 11.33 1.44 -9.44
CA GLY A 40 11.44 2.25 -10.64
C GLY A 40 10.71 3.60 -10.57
N LEU A 41 9.75 3.76 -9.65
CA LEU A 41 9.02 5.01 -9.44
C LEU A 41 9.78 6.06 -8.61
N VAL A 42 10.88 5.69 -7.95
CA VAL A 42 11.65 6.60 -7.05
C VAL A 42 11.98 7.94 -7.71
N PRO A 43 12.38 8.03 -8.99
CA PRO A 43 12.65 9.31 -9.65
C PRO A 43 11.42 10.23 -9.81
N HIS A 44 10.20 9.69 -9.66
CA HIS A 44 8.92 10.43 -9.77
C HIS A 44 8.36 10.85 -8.41
N LEU A 45 8.97 10.40 -7.31
CA LEU A 45 8.56 10.72 -5.95
C LEU A 45 9.17 12.05 -5.48
N PRO A 46 8.59 12.73 -4.47
CA PRO A 46 9.20 13.92 -3.91
C PRO A 46 10.55 13.64 -3.26
N GLU A 47 11.43 14.64 -3.26
CA GLU A 47 12.71 14.58 -2.54
C GLU A 47 12.51 14.64 -1.02
N GLY A 48 13.54 14.29 -0.25
CA GLY A 48 13.50 14.38 1.21
C GLY A 48 12.85 13.19 1.92
N ILE A 49 12.60 12.08 1.19
CA ILE A 49 12.08 10.83 1.75
C ILE A 49 13.09 9.68 1.60
N ALA A 50 13.11 8.77 2.57
CA ALA A 50 13.70 7.45 2.39
C ALA A 50 12.66 6.51 1.80
N VAL A 51 13.01 5.74 0.78
CA VAL A 51 12.10 4.77 0.16
C VAL A 51 12.60 3.36 0.44
N ALA A 52 11.70 2.49 0.89
CA ALA A 52 11.91 1.06 1.04
C ALA A 52 10.95 0.30 0.11
N SER A 53 11.47 -0.48 -0.83
CA SER A 53 10.65 -1.38 -1.64
C SER A 53 10.80 -2.80 -1.13
N VAL A 54 9.69 -3.41 -0.72
CA VAL A 54 9.66 -4.64 0.06
C VAL A 54 9.19 -5.80 -0.82
N ALA A 55 9.90 -6.93 -0.77
CA ALA A 55 9.48 -8.16 -1.42
C ALA A 55 8.39 -8.86 -0.60
N ALA A 56 7.28 -9.24 -1.23
CA ALA A 56 6.22 -10.01 -0.60
C ALA A 56 6.72 -11.41 -0.17
N PRO A 57 6.17 -12.00 0.92
CA PRO A 57 6.73 -13.19 1.55
C PRO A 57 6.50 -14.50 0.77
N LEU A 58 5.48 -14.56 -0.09
CA LEU A 58 5.10 -15.80 -0.77
C LEU A 58 5.60 -15.83 -2.22
N ALA A 59 5.76 -17.04 -2.77
CA ALA A 59 5.86 -17.26 -4.19
C ALA A 59 4.47 -17.59 -4.75
N PRO A 60 4.06 -16.99 -5.89
CA PRO A 60 2.81 -17.39 -6.54
C PRO A 60 2.93 -18.82 -7.10
N PRO A 61 1.80 -19.51 -7.39
CA PRO A 61 1.82 -20.81 -8.03
C PRO A 61 2.51 -20.76 -9.40
N TRP A 62 3.33 -21.78 -9.69
CA TRP A 62 3.93 -21.93 -11.02
C TRP A 62 2.84 -21.97 -12.12
N PRO A 63 3.00 -21.32 -13.29
CA PRO A 63 4.23 -20.73 -13.84
C PRO A 63 4.41 -19.21 -13.57
N MET A 64 3.64 -18.60 -12.67
CA MET A 64 3.72 -17.16 -12.38
C MET A 64 5.06 -16.83 -11.70
N PRO A 65 5.84 -15.87 -12.22
CA PRO A 65 7.08 -15.43 -11.58
C PRO A 65 6.82 -14.51 -10.40
N GLY A 66 7.88 -14.04 -9.74
CA GLY A 66 7.84 -12.99 -8.73
C GLY A 66 7.34 -13.44 -7.38
N ARG A 67 6.66 -12.54 -6.69
CA ARG A 67 6.21 -12.68 -5.31
C ARG A 67 4.71 -12.39 -5.16
N SER A 68 4.14 -12.79 -4.01
CA SER A 68 2.73 -12.60 -3.68
C SER A 68 2.58 -12.27 -2.19
N TRP A 69 1.70 -11.33 -1.87
CA TRP A 69 1.38 -10.99 -0.48
C TRP A 69 0.45 -12.02 0.15
N TYR A 70 -0.50 -12.52 -0.62
CA TYR A 70 -1.48 -13.53 -0.21
C TYR A 70 -1.93 -14.36 -1.41
N PRO A 71 -2.41 -15.60 -1.21
CA PRO A 71 -2.95 -16.41 -2.29
C PRO A 71 -4.15 -15.74 -2.96
N ILE A 72 -4.29 -15.91 -4.28
CA ILE A 72 -5.49 -15.58 -5.05
C ILE A 72 -6.07 -16.89 -5.53
N GLU A 73 -7.23 -17.28 -4.99
CA GLU A 73 -7.93 -18.51 -5.35
C GLU A 73 -9.08 -18.21 -6.32
N GLY A 74 -8.84 -18.38 -7.61
CA GLY A 74 -9.81 -18.07 -8.66
C GLY A 74 -10.01 -16.56 -8.86
N LEU A 75 -11.07 -16.18 -9.59
CA LEU A 75 -11.35 -14.77 -9.92
C LEU A 75 -11.85 -13.95 -8.72
N GLU A 76 -12.48 -14.59 -7.75
CA GLU A 76 -13.11 -13.92 -6.59
C GLU A 76 -12.41 -14.21 -5.25
N GLY A 77 -11.47 -15.15 -5.21
CA GLY A 77 -10.86 -15.68 -3.99
C GLY A 77 -9.77 -14.80 -3.39
N ARG A 78 -10.14 -13.60 -2.95
CA ARG A 78 -9.27 -12.72 -2.16
C ARG A 78 -9.76 -12.71 -0.72
N SER A 79 -9.27 -13.67 0.08
CA SER A 79 -9.67 -13.81 1.50
C SER A 79 -9.24 -12.56 2.30
N PRO A 80 -10.17 -11.88 3.01
CA PRO A 80 -9.82 -10.78 3.92
C PRO A 80 -8.84 -11.20 5.01
N GLU A 81 -8.95 -12.44 5.51
CA GLU A 81 -8.04 -13.00 6.51
C GLU A 81 -6.61 -13.13 5.95
N ALA A 82 -6.46 -13.55 4.69
CA ALA A 82 -5.16 -13.65 4.05
C ALA A 82 -4.52 -12.27 3.83
N VAL A 83 -5.32 -11.24 3.48
CA VAL A 83 -4.87 -9.84 3.40
C VAL A 83 -4.44 -9.35 4.80
N THR A 84 -5.18 -9.71 5.85
CA THR A 84 -4.84 -9.37 7.24
C THR A 84 -3.50 -9.98 7.66
N LEU A 85 -3.27 -11.26 7.39
CA LEU A 85 -2.00 -11.93 7.70
C LEU A 85 -0.81 -11.28 6.97
N ALA A 86 -0.99 -10.85 5.73
CA ALA A 86 0.03 -10.12 4.97
C ALA A 86 0.30 -8.73 5.57
N ALA A 87 -0.74 -8.00 5.98
CA ALA A 87 -0.61 -6.71 6.64
C ALA A 87 0.09 -6.83 8.00
N GLU A 88 -0.23 -7.85 8.79
CA GLU A 88 0.48 -8.15 10.04
C GLU A 88 1.97 -8.47 9.81
N ALA A 89 2.30 -9.19 8.73
CA ALA A 89 3.70 -9.44 8.36
C ALA A 89 4.42 -8.14 8.01
N LEU A 90 3.75 -7.21 7.31
CA LEU A 90 4.27 -5.87 7.01
C LEU A 90 4.50 -5.07 8.31
N LEU A 91 3.55 -5.07 9.24
CA LEU A 91 3.67 -4.37 10.52
C LEU A 91 4.86 -4.88 11.34
N ARG A 92 5.06 -6.21 11.42
CA ARG A 92 6.24 -6.81 12.06
C ARG A 92 7.55 -6.43 11.38
N TRP A 93 7.56 -6.39 10.05
CA TRP A 93 8.73 -5.93 9.30
C TRP A 93 9.04 -4.46 9.61
N LEU A 94 8.02 -3.60 9.66
CA LEU A 94 8.17 -2.18 10.01
C LEU A 94 8.74 -2.00 11.42
N ASP A 95 8.35 -2.82 12.41
CA ASP A 95 8.90 -2.77 13.77
C ASP A 95 10.42 -2.95 13.80
N ALA A 96 10.93 -3.78 12.89
CA ALA A 96 12.36 -4.06 12.79
C ALA A 96 13.13 -3.08 11.86
N ALA A 97 12.46 -2.51 10.86
CA ALA A 97 13.11 -1.84 9.73
C ALA A 97 12.91 -0.31 9.70
N ALA A 98 11.81 0.21 10.24
CA ALA A 98 11.49 1.64 10.13
C ALA A 98 12.39 2.55 10.98
N GLY A 99 13.00 2.01 12.07
CA GLY A 99 13.83 2.80 12.97
C GLY A 99 13.07 3.99 13.57
N ASP A 100 13.75 5.13 13.67
CA ASP A 100 13.21 6.39 14.21
C ASP A 100 12.66 7.32 13.12
N ALA A 101 12.13 6.77 12.01
CA ALA A 101 11.56 7.58 10.93
C ALA A 101 10.46 8.51 11.49
N PRO A 102 10.53 9.84 11.23
CA PRO A 102 9.62 10.81 11.83
C PRO A 102 8.16 10.63 11.39
N SER A 103 7.93 10.00 10.27
CA SER A 103 6.61 9.59 9.78
C SER A 103 6.75 8.46 8.77
N ILE A 104 5.74 7.62 8.63
CA ILE A 104 5.71 6.50 7.70
C ILE A 104 4.52 6.65 6.77
N ALA A 105 4.73 6.50 5.46
CA ALA A 105 3.68 6.35 4.48
C ALA A 105 3.83 5.02 3.72
N LEU A 106 2.71 4.52 3.19
CA LEU A 106 2.67 3.34 2.34
C LEU A 106 2.26 3.74 0.92
N LEU A 107 2.86 3.11 -0.08
CA LEU A 107 2.42 3.16 -1.47
C LEU A 107 2.32 1.73 -1.99
N GLY A 108 1.11 1.29 -2.28
CA GLY A 108 0.87 -0.04 -2.81
C GLY A 108 0.21 -0.03 -4.18
N PHE A 109 0.53 -1.01 -5.00
CA PHE A 109 -0.15 -1.29 -6.26
C PHE A 109 -0.90 -2.63 -6.18
N SER A 110 -2.15 -2.66 -6.62
CA SER A 110 -2.96 -3.90 -6.72
C SER A 110 -3.02 -4.65 -5.37
N GLN A 111 -2.44 -5.85 -5.29
CA GLN A 111 -2.33 -6.64 -4.07
C GLN A 111 -1.62 -5.87 -2.93
N GLY A 112 -0.53 -5.15 -3.27
CA GLY A 112 0.19 -4.31 -2.31
C GLY A 112 -0.65 -3.13 -1.80
N ALA A 113 -1.55 -2.58 -2.62
CA ALA A 113 -2.49 -1.54 -2.19
C ALA A 113 -3.51 -2.08 -1.19
N ALA A 114 -4.03 -3.29 -1.41
CA ALA A 114 -4.93 -3.94 -0.45
C ALA A 114 -4.23 -4.19 0.90
N VAL A 115 -2.96 -4.65 0.89
CA VAL A 115 -2.15 -4.82 2.11
C VAL A 115 -1.89 -3.48 2.79
N SER A 116 -1.61 -2.41 2.04
CA SER A 116 -1.40 -1.06 2.60
C SER A 116 -2.64 -0.52 3.32
N LEU A 117 -3.82 -0.66 2.71
CA LEU A 117 -5.08 -0.26 3.33
C LEU A 117 -5.41 -1.13 4.56
N GLN A 118 -5.11 -2.43 4.50
CA GLN A 118 -5.33 -3.32 5.64
C GLN A 118 -4.37 -3.02 6.80
N ALA A 119 -3.10 -2.69 6.51
CA ALA A 119 -2.14 -2.28 7.54
C ALA A 119 -2.58 -0.96 8.22
N LEU A 120 -3.14 -0.02 7.43
CA LEU A 120 -3.74 1.20 7.97
C LEU A 120 -4.90 0.90 8.93
N ARG A 121 -5.77 -0.06 8.61
CA ARG A 121 -6.89 -0.49 9.47
C ARG A 121 -6.43 -1.13 10.76
N LEU A 122 -5.32 -1.91 10.73
CA LEU A 122 -4.77 -2.60 11.89
C LEU A 122 -3.94 -1.68 12.80
N ALA A 123 -3.44 -0.56 12.29
CA ALA A 123 -2.58 0.35 13.04
C ALA A 123 -2.77 1.80 12.52
N PRO A 124 -3.95 2.41 12.73
CA PRO A 124 -4.31 3.68 12.10
C PRO A 124 -3.40 4.85 12.48
N GLU A 125 -2.88 4.90 13.71
CA GLU A 125 -1.99 5.97 14.18
C GLU A 125 -0.56 5.86 13.64
N ARG A 126 -0.21 4.72 13.04
CA ARG A 126 1.17 4.45 12.63
C ARG A 126 1.55 5.14 11.33
N PHE A 127 0.56 5.49 10.50
CA PHE A 127 0.78 5.96 9.14
C PHE A 127 0.32 7.40 8.95
N GLY A 128 1.23 8.24 8.46
CA GLY A 128 0.91 9.62 8.10
C GLY A 128 0.17 9.76 6.77
N ALA A 129 0.30 8.78 5.88
CA ALA A 129 -0.43 8.73 4.60
C ALA A 129 -0.41 7.33 3.98
N VAL A 130 -1.40 7.03 3.13
CA VAL A 130 -1.43 5.81 2.30
C VAL A 130 -1.78 6.16 0.86
N VAL A 131 -1.02 5.62 -0.10
CA VAL A 131 -1.29 5.66 -1.54
C VAL A 131 -1.69 4.25 -1.99
N ALA A 132 -2.91 4.09 -2.44
CA ALA A 132 -3.46 2.84 -2.95
C ALA A 132 -3.76 2.98 -4.45
N LEU A 133 -2.95 2.32 -5.30
CA LEU A 133 -3.06 2.36 -6.76
C LEU A 133 -3.68 1.06 -7.26
N SER A 134 -4.78 1.14 -8.02
CA SER A 134 -5.51 0.00 -8.57
C SER A 134 -5.73 -1.13 -7.55
N GLY A 135 -6.07 -0.74 -6.30
CA GLY A 135 -6.31 -1.65 -5.19
C GLY A 135 -7.68 -1.48 -4.56
N TYR A 136 -7.90 -2.16 -3.44
CA TYR A 136 -9.20 -2.21 -2.77
C TYR A 136 -9.06 -2.32 -1.25
N ALA A 137 -10.07 -1.87 -0.51
CA ALA A 137 -10.23 -2.17 0.91
C ALA A 137 -10.81 -3.59 1.06
N ALA A 138 -10.18 -4.43 1.88
CA ALA A 138 -10.70 -5.76 2.15
C ALA A 138 -12.05 -5.68 2.88
N PRO A 139 -13.09 -6.42 2.46
CA PRO A 139 -14.38 -6.42 3.14
C PRO A 139 -14.27 -7.04 4.55
N GLY A 140 -15.29 -6.79 5.36
CA GLY A 140 -15.35 -7.21 6.76
C GLY A 140 -15.02 -6.09 7.73
N GLU A 141 -15.38 -6.25 8.99
CA GLU A 141 -15.15 -5.29 10.07
C GLU A 141 -13.89 -5.66 10.86
N LEU A 142 -13.12 -4.68 11.27
CA LEU A 142 -11.98 -4.83 12.18
C LEU A 142 -12.19 -4.00 13.46
N PRO A 143 -11.61 -4.40 14.58
CA PRO A 143 -11.79 -3.71 15.87
C PRO A 143 -11.40 -2.23 15.85
N ASP A 144 -10.43 -1.84 15.04
CA ASP A 144 -9.89 -0.47 14.99
C ASP A 144 -10.52 0.40 13.88
N ASP A 145 -11.54 -0.10 13.16
CA ASP A 145 -12.22 0.67 12.09
C ASP A 145 -12.90 1.94 12.65
N ASP A 146 -13.46 1.90 13.85
CA ASP A 146 -14.04 3.09 14.49
C ASP A 146 -12.97 4.14 14.81
N ALA A 147 -11.81 3.73 15.33
CA ALA A 147 -10.68 4.63 15.58
C ALA A 147 -10.14 5.23 14.29
N LEU A 148 -10.07 4.43 13.22
CA LEU A 148 -9.68 4.90 11.90
C LEU A 148 -10.67 5.93 11.34
N ALA A 149 -11.99 5.72 11.53
CA ALA A 149 -13.04 6.65 11.09
C ALA A 149 -13.00 7.98 11.85
N GLU A 150 -12.56 7.99 13.11
CA GLU A 150 -12.32 9.21 13.89
C GLU A 150 -11.04 9.94 13.45
N LEU A 151 -9.94 9.20 13.24
CA LEU A 151 -8.63 9.74 12.88
C LEU A 151 -8.60 10.32 11.45
N ARG A 152 -9.26 9.64 10.50
CA ARG A 152 -9.34 10.01 9.08
C ARG A 152 -7.99 10.36 8.45
N PRO A 153 -7.02 9.46 8.45
CA PRO A 153 -5.71 9.75 7.86
C PRO A 153 -5.81 10.03 6.36
N PRO A 154 -4.84 10.79 5.78
CA PRO A 154 -4.79 11.04 4.35
C PRO A 154 -4.64 9.74 3.55
N VAL A 155 -5.55 9.48 2.62
CA VAL A 155 -5.48 8.35 1.69
C VAL A 155 -5.66 8.83 0.25
N PHE A 156 -4.72 8.49 -0.62
CA PHE A 156 -4.88 8.60 -2.06
C PHE A 156 -5.36 7.26 -2.61
N TRP A 157 -6.45 7.26 -3.37
CA TRP A 157 -6.93 6.07 -4.08
C TRP A 157 -7.11 6.37 -5.56
N GLY A 158 -6.21 5.83 -6.38
CA GLY A 158 -6.22 5.95 -7.84
C GLY A 158 -6.62 4.65 -8.51
N ARG A 159 -7.42 4.73 -9.59
CA ARG A 159 -7.81 3.57 -10.40
C ARG A 159 -8.19 3.95 -11.82
N GLY A 160 -8.04 3.02 -12.74
CA GLY A 160 -8.49 3.15 -14.12
C GLY A 160 -9.98 2.79 -14.31
N THR A 161 -10.61 3.37 -15.35
CA THR A 161 -11.99 2.98 -15.75
C THR A 161 -12.03 1.65 -16.51
N HIS A 162 -10.90 1.18 -17.02
CA HIS A 162 -10.76 -0.09 -17.76
C HIS A 162 -9.94 -1.13 -16.97
N ASP A 163 -9.90 -1.00 -15.65
CA ASP A 163 -9.31 -2.03 -14.77
C ASP A 163 -10.27 -3.21 -14.69
N ASP A 164 -9.90 -4.32 -15.34
CA ASP A 164 -10.64 -5.58 -15.38
C ASP A 164 -10.05 -6.66 -14.45
N VAL A 165 -9.02 -6.31 -13.66
CA VAL A 165 -8.35 -7.23 -12.73
C VAL A 165 -8.98 -7.18 -11.34
N ILE A 166 -9.34 -5.98 -10.85
CA ILE A 166 -10.01 -5.84 -9.56
C ILE A 166 -11.51 -6.06 -9.73
N PRO A 167 -12.12 -7.03 -9.01
CA PRO A 167 -13.55 -7.29 -9.08
C PRO A 167 -14.39 -6.04 -8.81
N PRO A 168 -15.43 -5.76 -9.60
CA PRO A 168 -16.29 -4.58 -9.42
C PRO A 168 -16.87 -4.47 -8.01
N ALA A 169 -17.25 -5.59 -7.38
CA ALA A 169 -17.77 -5.61 -6.01
C ALA A 169 -16.76 -5.07 -4.98
N LEU A 170 -15.45 -5.31 -5.17
CA LEU A 170 -14.40 -4.76 -4.30
C LEU A 170 -14.16 -3.27 -4.56
N ILE A 171 -14.29 -2.83 -5.82
CA ILE A 171 -14.24 -1.39 -6.17
C ILE A 171 -15.40 -0.66 -5.53
N ASP A 172 -16.62 -1.19 -5.64
CA ASP A 172 -17.85 -0.59 -5.06
C ASP A 172 -17.76 -0.54 -3.54
N HIS A 173 -17.29 -1.62 -2.90
CA HIS A 173 -17.04 -1.64 -1.46
C HIS A 173 -16.03 -0.55 -1.07
N THR A 174 -14.90 -0.46 -1.76
CA THR A 174 -13.84 0.52 -1.47
C THR A 174 -14.33 1.96 -1.63
N ALA A 175 -15.13 2.22 -2.68
CA ALA A 175 -15.70 3.54 -2.96
C ALA A 175 -16.68 4.00 -1.87
N GLN A 176 -17.34 3.06 -1.18
CA GLN A 176 -18.24 3.35 -0.06
C GLN A 176 -17.47 3.45 1.27
N TRP A 177 -16.48 2.59 1.47
CA TRP A 177 -15.78 2.45 2.74
C TRP A 177 -14.75 3.58 2.98
N LEU A 178 -13.87 3.88 1.99
CA LEU A 178 -12.78 4.87 2.17
C LEU A 178 -13.26 6.27 2.57
N PRO A 179 -14.33 6.85 1.98
CA PRO A 179 -14.78 8.19 2.38
C PRO A 179 -15.23 8.30 3.84
N ALA A 180 -15.66 7.21 4.46
CA ALA A 180 -16.04 7.18 5.86
C ALA A 180 -14.83 7.08 6.81
N HIS A 181 -13.70 6.51 6.35
CA HIS A 181 -12.56 6.14 7.19
C HIS A 181 -11.26 6.92 6.88
N SER A 182 -11.30 7.91 5.97
CA SER A 182 -10.09 8.64 5.59
C SER A 182 -10.38 10.06 5.09
N ASP A 183 -9.37 10.92 5.07
CA ASP A 183 -9.33 12.13 4.24
C ASP A 183 -8.95 11.70 2.82
N LEU A 184 -9.98 11.33 2.04
CA LEU A 184 -9.80 10.65 0.75
C LEU A 184 -9.48 11.64 -0.38
N SER A 185 -8.36 11.42 -1.05
CA SER A 185 -8.02 11.97 -2.36
C SER A 185 -8.28 10.92 -3.46
N GLY A 186 -9.55 10.73 -3.84
CA GLY A 186 -9.95 9.77 -4.87
C GLY A 186 -9.69 10.28 -6.29
N ARG A 187 -9.17 9.43 -7.19
CA ARG A 187 -8.95 9.71 -8.61
C ARG A 187 -9.39 8.54 -9.48
N VAL A 188 -10.03 8.86 -10.61
CA VAL A 188 -10.46 7.87 -11.60
C VAL A 188 -9.92 8.31 -12.96
N TYR A 189 -9.04 7.51 -13.54
CA TYR A 189 -8.37 7.81 -14.81
C TYR A 189 -9.09 7.14 -15.97
N THR A 190 -9.60 7.94 -16.90
CA THR A 190 -10.38 7.45 -18.05
C THR A 190 -9.48 6.66 -19.00
N GLY A 191 -9.89 5.45 -19.35
CA GLY A 191 -9.17 4.57 -20.29
C GLY A 191 -7.98 3.82 -19.68
N LEU A 192 -7.57 4.13 -18.45
CA LEU A 192 -6.50 3.42 -17.79
C LEU A 192 -6.96 2.00 -17.41
N THR A 193 -6.14 1.02 -17.76
CA THR A 193 -6.30 -0.39 -17.40
C THR A 193 -5.70 -0.65 -16.01
N HIS A 194 -5.42 -1.91 -15.64
CA HIS A 194 -4.73 -2.28 -14.41
C HIS A 194 -3.23 -1.91 -14.47
N SER A 195 -2.93 -0.62 -14.40
CA SER A 195 -1.58 -0.06 -14.56
C SER A 195 -1.48 1.30 -13.88
N ILE A 196 -0.28 1.89 -13.85
CA ILE A 196 -0.01 3.22 -13.33
C ILE A 196 0.29 4.15 -14.52
N SER A 197 -0.32 5.33 -14.55
CA SER A 197 -0.08 6.35 -15.59
C SER A 197 0.82 7.49 -15.11
N GLU A 198 1.41 8.24 -16.04
CA GLU A 198 2.18 9.47 -15.71
C GLU A 198 1.31 10.54 -15.05
N GLU A 199 0.03 10.64 -15.44
CA GLU A 199 -0.93 11.54 -14.81
C GLU A 199 -1.16 11.14 -13.35
N GLU A 200 -1.37 9.85 -13.09
CA GLU A 200 -1.52 9.31 -11.73
C GLU A 200 -0.27 9.55 -10.88
N LEU A 201 0.93 9.33 -11.44
CA LEU A 201 2.20 9.62 -10.74
C LEU A 201 2.34 11.11 -10.40
N THR A 202 1.88 12.01 -11.25
CA THR A 202 1.87 13.45 -10.98
C THR A 202 0.95 13.77 -9.80
N ASP A 203 -0.23 13.15 -9.70
CA ASP A 203 -1.16 13.34 -8.59
C ASP A 203 -0.62 12.71 -7.30
N VAL A 204 0.02 11.54 -7.38
CA VAL A 204 0.72 10.90 -6.24
C VAL A 204 1.84 11.79 -5.72
N HIS A 205 2.66 12.37 -6.61
CA HIS A 205 3.72 13.29 -6.22
C HIS A 205 3.16 14.49 -5.41
N ARG A 206 2.11 15.12 -5.89
CA ARG A 206 1.44 16.25 -5.18
C ARG A 206 0.88 15.82 -3.82
N PHE A 207 0.27 14.65 -3.75
CA PHE A 207 -0.28 14.10 -2.52
C PHE A 207 0.81 13.85 -1.47
N LEU A 208 1.92 13.19 -1.88
CA LEU A 208 3.06 12.93 -1.00
C LEU A 208 3.81 14.22 -0.59
N THR A 209 3.90 15.21 -1.48
CA THR A 209 4.46 16.54 -1.12
C THR A 209 3.64 17.18 0.00
N LYS A 210 2.30 17.17 -0.10
CA LYS A 210 1.42 17.70 0.95
C LYS A 210 1.61 16.96 2.29
N TRP A 211 1.81 15.64 2.28
CA TRP A 211 2.14 14.87 3.47
C TRP A 211 3.46 15.33 4.10
N LEU A 212 4.52 15.51 3.30
CA LEU A 212 5.83 15.99 3.77
C LEU A 212 5.76 17.40 4.36
N ASP A 213 5.04 18.31 3.72
CA ASP A 213 4.82 19.67 4.21
C ASP A 213 4.12 19.67 5.59
N GLY A 214 3.20 18.72 5.80
CA GLY A 214 2.54 18.52 7.10
C GLY A 214 3.50 18.08 8.21
N ILE A 215 4.51 17.26 7.90
CA ILE A 215 5.53 16.83 8.88
C ILE A 215 6.44 18.01 9.27
N ALA A 216 6.84 18.83 8.28
CA ALA A 216 7.74 19.97 8.51
C ALA A 216 7.09 21.09 9.33
N ALA A 217 5.75 21.12 9.43
CA ALA A 217 4.99 22.14 10.16
C ALA A 217 4.80 21.84 11.67
N HIS A 218 5.23 20.65 12.12
CA HIS A 218 5.16 20.17 13.51
C HIS A 218 6.53 19.93 14.10
#